data_7fb5919e2d6ae2d40fdbd7d8baba62c7
#
_entry.id   7fb5919e2d6ae2d40fdbd7d8baba62c7
#
_cell.length_a   1.000
_cell.length_b   1.000
_cell.length_c   1.000
_cell.angle_alpha   90.00
_cell.angle_beta   90.00
_cell.angle_gamma   90.00
#
_symmetry.space_group_name_H-M   'P 1'
#
loop_
_entity.id
_entity.type
_entity.pdbx_description
1 polymer ?
#
loop_
_entity_poly.entity_id
_entity_poly.type
_entity_poly.pdbx_seq_one_letter_code
_entity_poly.pdbx_strand_id
1 'polypeptide(L)'
;MLACALDLETSGFEADYNIILCAVLKPFTEDNNGKVTILRADEYPTWDTTRSCDAPLCRDLYKILQKYDIIVAHNGARFDVPFMMARFLKWGIKWQQPKIVDPVRLSRRYLKLGSNSLKSVTHHFGIDGKTECLGDEWMEAKFDRGRNNKKAMDYVVDHCVADVDILEKITLKLKHLAPKISNFGSDT
;
A
#
# COMPACT_ATOMS: atom_id res chain seq x y z
N MET A 1 -5.85 0.90 19.77
CA MET A 1 -4.76 0.95 18.75
C MET A 1 -5.38 1.11 17.39
N LEU A 2 -5.01 2.14 16.66
CA LEU A 2 -5.50 2.37 15.31
C LEU A 2 -4.64 1.62 14.30
N ALA A 3 -5.28 0.94 13.37
CA ALA A 3 -4.60 0.19 12.32
C ALA A 3 -5.14 0.56 10.93
N CYS A 4 -4.27 0.51 9.93
CA CYS A 4 -4.69 0.66 8.54
C CYS A 4 -4.03 -0.39 7.63
N ALA A 5 -4.74 -0.80 6.59
CA ALA A 5 -4.16 -1.44 5.43
C ALA A 5 -3.46 -0.37 4.59
N LEU A 6 -2.31 -0.69 4.05
CA LEU A 6 -1.51 0.17 3.18
C LEU A 6 -0.98 -0.64 2.01
N ASP A 7 -1.04 -0.04 0.85
CA ASP A 7 -0.37 -0.51 -0.36
C ASP A 7 0.22 0.66 -1.12
N LEU A 8 1.36 0.43 -1.79
CA LEU A 8 2.07 1.42 -2.59
C LEU A 8 2.23 0.93 -4.01
N GLU A 9 1.99 1.82 -4.95
CA GLU A 9 2.46 1.64 -6.31
C GLU A 9 3.63 2.58 -6.59
N THR A 10 4.68 2.00 -7.14
CA THR A 10 5.93 2.70 -7.38
C THR A 10 6.32 2.63 -8.84
N SER A 11 7.14 3.54 -9.32
CA SER A 11 7.58 3.55 -10.72
C SER A 11 8.69 2.54 -11.01
N GLY A 12 9.01 1.66 -10.08
CA GLY A 12 10.01 0.60 -10.16
C GLY A 12 10.42 0.14 -8.76
N PHE A 13 11.30 -0.82 -8.66
CA PHE A 13 11.57 -1.54 -7.41
C PHE A 13 12.60 -0.86 -6.50
N GLU A 14 13.50 -0.04 -7.04
CA GLU A 14 14.59 0.60 -6.31
C GLU A 14 14.25 2.06 -5.98
N ALA A 15 14.22 2.41 -4.71
CA ALA A 15 13.78 3.73 -4.23
C ALA A 15 14.75 4.88 -4.55
N ASP A 16 16.00 4.62 -4.90
CA ASP A 16 16.98 5.62 -5.29
C ASP A 16 16.68 6.20 -6.68
N TYR A 17 16.17 5.37 -7.61
CA TYR A 17 15.82 5.76 -8.99
C TYR A 17 14.33 6.00 -9.21
N ASN A 18 13.49 5.50 -8.31
CA ASN A 18 12.05 5.47 -8.49
C ASN A 18 11.32 6.29 -7.43
N ILE A 19 10.03 6.53 -7.69
CA ILE A 19 9.15 7.34 -6.85
C ILE A 19 7.91 6.56 -6.46
N ILE A 20 7.20 7.04 -5.44
CA ILE A 20 5.84 6.59 -5.14
C ILE A 20 4.89 7.23 -6.17
N LEU A 21 4.18 6.43 -6.95
CA LEU A 21 3.15 6.87 -7.87
C LEU A 21 1.83 7.11 -7.15
N CYS A 22 1.42 6.17 -6.31
CA CYS A 22 0.31 6.36 -5.38
C CYS A 22 0.51 5.57 -4.08
N ALA A 23 -0.19 6.02 -3.05
CA ALA A 23 -0.32 5.32 -1.78
C ALA A 23 -1.80 5.27 -1.41
N VAL A 24 -2.29 4.09 -1.09
CA VAL A 24 -3.67 3.87 -0.68
C VAL A 24 -3.70 3.32 0.75
N LEU A 25 -4.49 3.97 1.59
CA LEU A 25 -4.67 3.58 2.99
C LEU A 25 -6.15 3.37 3.30
N LYS A 26 -6.45 2.29 4.01
CA LYS A 26 -7.80 2.00 4.50
C LYS A 26 -7.74 1.67 5.99
N PRO A 27 -8.36 2.47 6.87
CA PRO A 27 -8.42 2.16 8.29
C PRO A 27 -9.25 0.90 8.53
N PHE A 28 -8.83 0.08 9.47
CA PHE A 28 -9.67 -1.01 9.98
C PHE A 28 -10.69 -0.42 10.94
N THR A 29 -11.98 -0.61 10.64
CA THR A 29 -13.12 -0.18 11.46
C THR A 29 -13.94 -1.40 11.86
N GLU A 30 -14.77 -1.29 12.90
CA GLU A 30 -15.59 -2.40 13.40
C GLU A 30 -16.57 -2.92 12.34
N ASP A 31 -17.12 -2.02 11.54
CA ASP A 31 -18.05 -2.32 10.45
C ASP A 31 -17.37 -2.68 9.13
N ASN A 32 -16.03 -2.71 9.10
CA ASN A 32 -15.19 -2.90 7.89
C ASN A 32 -15.51 -1.92 6.76
N ASN A 33 -15.96 -0.71 7.10
CA ASN A 33 -16.34 0.33 6.16
C ASN A 33 -15.45 1.57 6.27
N GLY A 34 -14.16 1.36 6.56
CA GLY A 34 -13.17 2.42 6.65
C GLY A 34 -13.04 3.19 5.34
N LYS A 35 -13.12 4.52 5.40
CA LYS A 35 -12.98 5.37 4.21
C LYS A 35 -11.55 5.29 3.68
N VAL A 36 -11.42 4.90 2.42
CA VAL A 36 -10.13 4.85 1.71
C VAL A 36 -9.56 6.27 1.55
N THR A 37 -8.27 6.41 1.84
CA THR A 37 -7.48 7.61 1.53
C THR A 37 -6.53 7.28 0.41
N ILE A 38 -6.57 8.08 -0.65
CA ILE A 38 -5.72 7.92 -1.83
C ILE A 38 -4.82 9.15 -1.92
N LEU A 39 -3.53 8.92 -2.06
CA LEU A 39 -2.53 9.92 -2.42
C LEU A 39 -1.94 9.51 -3.77
N ARG A 40 -1.99 10.38 -4.75
CA ARG A 40 -1.48 10.11 -6.09
C ARG A 40 -0.55 11.24 -6.56
N ALA A 41 0.56 10.86 -7.18
CA ALA A 41 1.63 11.80 -7.51
C ALA A 41 1.19 12.88 -8.51
N ASP A 42 0.29 12.55 -9.43
CA ASP A 42 -0.20 13.44 -10.47
C ASP A 42 -1.20 14.53 -9.98
N GLU A 43 -1.60 14.50 -8.72
CA GLU A 43 -2.38 15.56 -8.08
C GLU A 43 -1.52 16.66 -7.45
N TYR A 44 -0.21 16.50 -7.41
CA TYR A 44 0.70 17.48 -6.85
C TYR A 44 1.32 18.37 -7.94
N PRO A 45 1.43 19.69 -7.70
CA PRO A 45 1.99 20.63 -8.70
C PRO A 45 3.40 20.30 -9.19
N THR A 46 4.16 19.55 -8.39
CA THR A 46 5.50 19.08 -8.78
C THR A 46 5.47 18.06 -9.92
N TRP A 47 4.34 17.41 -10.17
CA TRP A 47 4.21 16.40 -11.23
C TRP A 47 4.45 16.95 -12.63
N ASP A 48 3.95 18.14 -12.91
CA ASP A 48 4.09 18.78 -14.23
C ASP A 48 5.51 19.26 -14.50
N THR A 49 6.25 19.59 -13.44
CA THR A 49 7.58 20.16 -13.54
C THR A 49 8.69 19.13 -13.37
N THR A 50 8.54 18.22 -12.39
CA THR A 50 9.59 17.27 -12.03
C THR A 50 8.99 15.93 -11.57
N ARG A 51 8.76 15.03 -12.52
CA ARG A 51 8.17 13.71 -12.26
C ARG A 51 9.04 12.75 -11.43
N SER A 52 10.22 13.16 -11.04
CA SER A 52 11.07 12.43 -10.08
C SER A 52 10.91 12.93 -8.64
N CYS A 53 10.03 13.91 -8.39
CA CYS A 53 9.82 14.52 -7.09
C CYS A 53 8.48 14.11 -6.48
N ASP A 54 8.51 13.13 -5.60
CA ASP A 54 7.36 12.71 -4.78
C ASP A 54 7.38 13.33 -3.36
N ALA A 55 8.18 14.39 -3.15
CA ALA A 55 8.32 15.03 -1.84
C ALA A 55 6.98 15.49 -1.21
N PRO A 56 6.05 16.13 -1.95
CA PRO A 56 4.77 16.53 -1.38
C PRO A 56 3.93 15.31 -0.97
N LEU A 57 3.85 14.27 -1.81
CA LEU A 57 3.16 13.02 -1.51
C LEU A 57 3.75 12.37 -0.26
N CYS A 58 5.09 12.27 -0.16
CA CYS A 58 5.76 11.72 1.01
C CYS A 58 5.42 12.46 2.30
N ARG A 59 5.32 13.81 2.26
CA ARG A 59 4.94 14.61 3.43
C ARG A 59 3.51 14.34 3.88
N ASP A 60 2.59 14.22 2.95
CA ASP A 60 1.19 13.97 3.29
C ASP A 60 0.99 12.52 3.73
N LEU A 61 1.65 11.55 3.08
CA LEU A 61 1.67 10.16 3.52
C LEU A 61 2.20 10.06 4.96
N TYR A 62 3.32 10.71 5.27
CA TYR A 62 3.87 10.75 6.62
C TYR A 62 2.87 11.27 7.65
N LYS A 63 2.18 12.41 7.38
CA LYS A 63 1.17 12.98 8.28
C LYS A 63 0.02 11.99 8.55
N ILE A 64 -0.39 11.25 7.53
CA ILE A 64 -1.47 10.26 7.65
C ILE A 64 -1.00 9.07 8.48
N LEU A 65 0.19 8.54 8.18
CA LEU A 65 0.75 7.38 8.87
C LEU A 65 0.96 7.59 10.37
N GLN A 66 1.21 8.83 10.80
CA GLN A 66 1.34 9.16 12.23
C GLN A 66 0.08 8.93 13.06
N LYS A 67 -1.08 8.75 12.41
CA LYS A 67 -2.35 8.47 13.09
C LYS A 67 -2.50 7.00 13.47
N TYR A 68 -1.64 6.12 12.96
CA TYR A 68 -1.79 4.68 13.11
C TYR A 68 -0.67 4.05 13.93
N ASP A 69 -1.05 3.19 14.85
CA ASP A 69 -0.14 2.38 15.67
C ASP A 69 0.34 1.13 14.91
N ILE A 70 -0.46 0.69 13.93
CA ILE A 70 -0.22 -0.53 13.17
C ILE A 70 -0.48 -0.26 11.69
N ILE A 71 0.49 -0.68 10.86
CA ILE A 71 0.33 -0.75 9.40
C ILE A 71 0.28 -2.21 8.98
N VAL A 72 -0.70 -2.55 8.19
CA VAL A 72 -0.84 -3.85 7.54
C VAL A 72 -0.48 -3.69 6.07
N ALA A 73 0.55 -4.39 5.60
CA ALA A 73 0.98 -4.35 4.21
C ALA A 73 1.46 -5.73 3.75
N HIS A 74 1.00 -6.18 2.57
CA HIS A 74 1.34 -7.51 2.04
C HIS A 74 2.76 -7.51 1.47
N ASN A 75 3.67 -8.29 2.07
CA ASN A 75 5.11 -8.20 1.83
C ASN A 75 5.71 -6.82 2.19
N GLY A 76 4.96 -6.00 2.92
CA GLY A 76 5.29 -4.62 3.21
C GLY A 76 6.56 -4.44 4.04
N ALA A 77 6.89 -5.40 4.88
CA ALA A 77 8.14 -5.39 5.63
C ALA A 77 9.39 -5.50 4.74
N ARG A 78 9.25 -5.98 3.50
CA ARG A 78 10.36 -6.15 2.53
C ARG A 78 10.31 -5.14 1.40
N PHE A 79 9.17 -4.55 1.10
CA PHE A 79 9.02 -3.62 -0.02
C PHE A 79 8.49 -2.25 0.43
N ASP A 80 7.22 -2.13 0.79
CA ASP A 80 6.59 -0.82 1.04
C ASP A 80 7.31 0.00 2.11
N VAL A 81 7.60 -0.63 3.24
CA VAL A 81 8.24 0.06 4.38
C VAL A 81 9.66 0.51 4.06
N PRO A 82 10.57 -0.33 3.52
CA PRO A 82 11.90 0.11 3.10
C PRO A 82 11.85 1.16 1.99
N PHE A 83 10.93 1.04 1.02
CA PHE A 83 10.77 2.02 -0.04
C PHE A 83 10.34 3.38 0.52
N MET A 84 9.28 3.42 1.33
CA MET A 84 8.85 4.64 2.01
C MET A 84 9.96 5.25 2.86
N MET A 85 10.67 4.44 3.65
CA MET A 85 11.77 4.91 4.49
C MET A 85 12.85 5.60 3.67
N ALA A 86 13.27 4.99 2.56
CA ALA A 86 14.26 5.58 1.66
C ALA A 86 13.78 6.92 1.07
N ARG A 87 12.50 6.99 0.63
CA ARG A 87 11.92 8.23 0.10
C ARG A 87 11.76 9.29 1.18
N PHE A 88 11.30 8.93 2.37
CA PHE A 88 11.17 9.84 3.50
C PHE A 88 12.52 10.45 3.89
N LEU A 89 13.54 9.61 4.05
CA LEU A 89 14.90 10.08 4.37
C LEU A 89 15.46 11.00 3.29
N LYS A 90 15.26 10.68 2.01
CA LYS A 90 15.64 11.55 0.88
C LYS A 90 15.06 12.96 1.01
N TRP A 91 13.83 13.07 1.52
CA TRP A 91 13.12 14.35 1.68
C TRP A 91 13.23 14.95 3.09
N GLY A 92 14.15 14.44 3.92
CA GLY A 92 14.41 14.94 5.26
C GLY A 92 13.31 14.62 6.28
N ILE A 93 12.42 13.67 5.97
CA ILE A 93 11.37 13.22 6.88
C ILE A 93 11.92 12.12 7.77
N LYS A 94 11.94 12.38 9.08
CA LYS A 94 12.33 11.41 10.10
C LYS A 94 11.08 10.66 10.54
N TRP A 95 10.93 9.43 10.07
CA TRP A 95 9.78 8.58 10.39
C TRP A 95 10.18 7.45 11.33
N GLN A 96 9.51 7.40 12.47
CA GLN A 96 9.56 6.23 13.35
C GLN A 96 8.42 5.30 12.93
N GLN A 97 8.76 4.19 12.29
CA GLN A 97 7.75 3.27 11.78
C GLN A 97 6.93 2.68 12.92
N PRO A 98 5.60 2.56 12.75
CA PRO A 98 4.74 1.85 13.68
C PRO A 98 4.96 0.33 13.56
N LYS A 99 4.19 -0.43 14.30
CA LYS A 99 4.21 -1.90 14.18
C LYS A 99 3.72 -2.32 12.79
N ILE A 100 4.50 -3.17 12.14
CA ILE A 100 4.13 -3.73 10.83
C ILE A 100 3.55 -5.12 11.02
N VAL A 101 2.38 -5.34 10.46
CA VAL A 101 1.74 -6.64 10.33
C VAL A 101 1.75 -7.03 8.86
N ASP A 102 2.41 -8.14 8.56
CA ASP A 102 2.60 -8.62 7.20
C ASP A 102 1.87 -9.96 7.00
N PRO A 103 0.75 -9.98 6.25
CA PRO A 103 -0.01 -11.20 5.99
C PRO A 103 0.80 -12.30 5.29
N VAL A 104 1.84 -11.95 4.51
CA VAL A 104 2.76 -12.95 3.93
C VAL A 104 3.46 -13.75 5.03
N ARG A 105 3.89 -13.09 6.10
CA ARG A 105 4.53 -13.76 7.23
C ARG A 105 3.57 -14.67 7.98
N LEU A 106 2.31 -14.25 8.12
CA LEU A 106 1.27 -15.06 8.75
C LEU A 106 0.94 -16.28 7.91
N SER A 107 0.73 -16.09 6.60
CA SER A 107 0.43 -17.22 5.71
C SER A 107 1.58 -18.22 5.64
N ARG A 108 2.83 -17.76 5.52
CA ARG A 108 4.02 -18.63 5.54
C ARG A 108 4.17 -19.42 6.84
N ARG A 109 3.81 -18.80 7.96
CA ARG A 109 3.96 -19.45 9.28
C ARG A 109 2.88 -20.48 9.57
N TYR A 110 1.65 -20.22 9.17
CA TYR A 110 0.48 -20.98 9.62
C TYR A 110 -0.23 -21.73 8.49
N LEU A 111 -0.01 -21.36 7.24
CA LEU A 111 -0.63 -21.99 6.08
C LEU A 111 0.43 -22.64 5.20
N LYS A 112 0.18 -23.88 4.79
CA LYS A 112 1.07 -24.60 3.87
C LYS A 112 0.59 -24.40 2.43
N LEU A 113 0.77 -23.18 1.89
CA LEU A 113 0.39 -22.83 0.53
C LEU A 113 1.59 -23.00 -0.42
N GLY A 114 1.31 -23.34 -1.68
CA GLY A 114 2.33 -23.42 -2.73
C GLY A 114 2.97 -22.07 -3.07
N SER A 115 2.20 -20.98 -2.90
CA SER A 115 2.66 -19.60 -3.02
C SER A 115 1.96 -18.71 -1.99
N ASN A 116 2.67 -17.68 -1.51
CA ASN A 116 2.13 -16.69 -0.57
C ASN A 116 2.01 -15.29 -1.20
N SER A 117 1.97 -15.21 -2.53
CA SER A 117 1.63 -13.97 -3.23
C SER A 117 0.19 -13.55 -2.87
N LEU A 118 -0.10 -12.26 -2.97
CA LEU A 118 -1.45 -11.75 -2.71
C LEU A 118 -2.49 -12.53 -3.54
N LYS A 119 -2.22 -12.74 -4.83
CA LYS A 119 -3.06 -13.53 -5.74
C LYS A 119 -3.32 -14.96 -5.24
N SER A 120 -2.28 -15.66 -4.77
CA SER A 120 -2.42 -17.05 -4.30
C SER A 120 -3.22 -17.15 -3.01
N VAL A 121 -2.98 -16.25 -2.07
CA VAL A 121 -3.71 -16.20 -0.79
C VAL A 121 -5.18 -15.81 -1.03
N THR A 122 -5.42 -14.85 -1.92
CA THR A 122 -6.76 -14.42 -2.35
C THR A 122 -7.55 -15.59 -2.93
N HIS A 123 -6.95 -16.30 -3.88
CA HIS A 123 -7.56 -17.48 -4.50
C HIS A 123 -7.88 -18.58 -3.47
N HIS A 124 -6.94 -18.85 -2.54
CA HIS A 124 -7.15 -19.85 -1.49
C HIS A 124 -8.36 -19.53 -0.59
N PHE A 125 -8.58 -18.27 -0.30
CA PHE A 125 -9.70 -17.82 0.54
C PHE A 125 -11.00 -17.56 -0.21
N GLY A 126 -11.04 -17.72 -1.53
CA GLY A 126 -12.21 -17.42 -2.36
C GLY A 126 -12.60 -15.93 -2.30
N ILE A 127 -11.60 -15.05 -2.27
CA ILE A 127 -11.81 -13.60 -2.28
C ILE A 127 -11.68 -13.11 -3.72
N ASP A 128 -12.74 -12.50 -4.25
CA ASP A 128 -12.75 -11.90 -5.57
C ASP A 128 -12.21 -10.46 -5.55
N GLY A 129 -11.81 -9.95 -6.72
CA GLY A 129 -11.50 -8.54 -6.93
C GLY A 129 -10.03 -8.23 -7.26
N LYS A 130 -9.15 -9.23 -7.39
CA LYS A 130 -7.77 -8.99 -7.85
C LYS A 130 -7.76 -8.56 -9.31
N THR A 131 -7.24 -7.36 -9.58
CA THR A 131 -7.00 -6.85 -10.93
C THR A 131 -5.72 -7.45 -11.53
N GLU A 132 -5.63 -7.48 -12.85
CA GLU A 132 -4.40 -7.87 -13.54
C GLU A 132 -3.37 -6.74 -13.43
N CYS A 133 -2.10 -7.11 -13.29
CA CYS A 133 -1.00 -6.16 -13.34
C CYS A 133 -0.48 -6.10 -14.78
N LEU A 134 -0.81 -5.01 -15.49
CA LEU A 134 -0.31 -4.73 -16.82
C LEU A 134 0.91 -3.81 -16.66
N GLY A 135 2.12 -4.38 -16.73
CA GLY A 135 3.37 -3.68 -16.40
C GLY A 135 3.63 -2.38 -17.17
N ASP A 136 3.09 -2.27 -18.38
CA ASP A 136 3.27 -1.10 -19.24
C ASP A 136 2.60 0.15 -18.67
N GLU A 137 1.47 0.01 -17.96
CA GLU A 137 0.73 1.13 -17.36
C GLU A 137 1.56 1.91 -16.32
N TRP A 138 2.41 1.23 -15.54
CA TRP A 138 3.30 1.89 -14.59
C TRP A 138 4.37 2.75 -15.27
N MET A 139 4.86 2.28 -16.43
CA MET A 139 5.82 3.05 -17.23
C MET A 139 5.14 4.25 -17.90
N GLU A 140 3.94 4.07 -18.44
CA GLU A 140 3.15 5.16 -19.00
C GLU A 140 2.75 6.19 -17.95
N ALA A 141 2.32 5.74 -16.77
CA ALA A 141 1.99 6.63 -15.65
C ALA A 141 3.16 7.53 -15.26
N LYS A 142 4.38 7.03 -15.30
CA LYS A 142 5.58 7.82 -14.97
C LYS A 142 6.09 8.69 -16.12
N PHE A 143 6.19 8.13 -17.30
CA PHE A 143 7.01 8.73 -18.40
C PHE A 143 6.16 9.40 -19.48
N ASP A 144 4.95 8.95 -19.75
CA ASP A 144 4.09 9.59 -20.74
C ASP A 144 3.65 10.99 -20.26
N ARG A 145 3.87 11.99 -21.09
CA ARG A 145 3.42 13.38 -20.87
C ARG A 145 2.17 13.73 -21.68
N GLY A 146 1.61 12.74 -22.39
CA GLY A 146 0.43 12.89 -23.23
C GLY A 146 -0.89 12.57 -22.50
N ARG A 147 -1.95 12.40 -23.30
CA ARG A 147 -3.29 12.09 -22.80
C ARG A 147 -3.40 10.74 -22.08
N ASN A 148 -2.51 9.80 -22.39
CA ASN A 148 -2.50 8.46 -21.81
C ASN A 148 -2.00 8.45 -20.36
N ASN A 149 -1.21 9.43 -19.94
CA ASN A 149 -0.65 9.47 -18.60
C ASN A 149 -1.71 9.43 -17.50
N LYS A 150 -2.77 10.26 -17.62
CA LYS A 150 -3.85 10.26 -16.62
C LYS A 150 -4.58 8.92 -16.59
N LYS A 151 -4.86 8.33 -17.75
CA LYS A 151 -5.53 7.02 -17.85
C LYS A 151 -4.67 5.92 -17.22
N ALA A 152 -3.38 5.92 -17.50
CA ALA A 152 -2.43 4.97 -16.92
C ALA A 152 -2.33 5.15 -15.40
N MET A 153 -2.28 6.39 -14.91
CA MET A 153 -2.29 6.66 -13.47
C MET A 153 -3.61 6.24 -12.80
N ASP A 154 -4.75 6.48 -13.44
CA ASP A 154 -6.05 6.02 -12.93
C ASP A 154 -6.06 4.49 -12.81
N TYR A 155 -5.54 3.77 -13.80
CA TYR A 155 -5.41 2.31 -13.73
C TYR A 155 -4.52 1.84 -12.57
N VAL A 156 -3.36 2.47 -12.38
CA VAL A 156 -2.43 2.17 -11.28
C VAL A 156 -3.09 2.41 -9.91
N VAL A 157 -3.84 3.49 -9.77
CA VAL A 157 -4.58 3.83 -8.55
C VAL A 157 -5.70 2.82 -8.29
N ASP A 158 -6.49 2.46 -9.30
CA ASP A 158 -7.57 1.48 -9.17
C ASP A 158 -7.02 0.10 -8.77
N HIS A 159 -5.84 -0.28 -9.28
CA HIS A 159 -5.13 -1.49 -8.89
C HIS A 159 -4.76 -1.46 -7.40
N CYS A 160 -4.14 -0.39 -6.94
CA CYS A 160 -3.75 -0.20 -5.55
C CYS A 160 -4.96 -0.21 -4.60
N VAL A 161 -6.08 0.42 -4.98
CA VAL A 161 -7.34 0.38 -4.21
C VAL A 161 -7.87 -1.04 -4.07
N ALA A 162 -7.90 -1.78 -5.18
CA ALA A 162 -8.35 -3.18 -5.18
C ALA A 162 -7.46 -4.06 -4.27
N ASP A 163 -6.14 -3.86 -4.32
CA ASP A 163 -5.20 -4.62 -3.50
C ASP A 163 -5.36 -4.30 -2.00
N VAL A 164 -5.63 -3.04 -1.62
CA VAL A 164 -5.93 -2.66 -0.23
C VAL A 164 -7.24 -3.28 0.27
N ASP A 165 -8.30 -3.32 -0.55
CA ASP A 165 -9.56 -3.98 -0.20
C ASP A 165 -9.39 -5.50 0.01
N ILE A 166 -8.58 -6.14 -0.83
CA ILE A 166 -8.22 -7.54 -0.69
C ILE A 166 -7.38 -7.76 0.57
N LEU A 167 -6.41 -6.89 0.81
CA LEU A 167 -5.53 -6.95 1.96
C LEU A 167 -6.31 -6.88 3.28
N GLU A 168 -7.31 -6.00 3.37
CA GLU A 168 -8.22 -5.94 4.51
C GLU A 168 -8.93 -7.30 4.72
N LYS A 169 -9.56 -7.83 3.68
CA LYS A 169 -10.30 -9.12 3.73
C LYS A 169 -9.40 -10.29 4.14
N ILE A 170 -8.20 -10.37 3.59
CA ILE A 170 -7.21 -11.40 3.96
C ILE A 170 -6.78 -11.23 5.43
N THR A 171 -6.50 -10.01 5.85
CA THR A 171 -6.08 -9.73 7.23
C THR A 171 -7.15 -10.14 8.23
N LEU A 172 -8.41 -9.85 7.96
CA LEU A 172 -9.53 -10.27 8.80
C LEU A 172 -9.65 -11.79 8.91
N LYS A 173 -9.37 -12.53 7.83
CA LYS A 173 -9.33 -14.00 7.89
C LYS A 173 -8.14 -14.55 8.69
N LEU A 174 -7.01 -13.86 8.66
CA LEU A 174 -5.78 -14.29 9.34
C LEU A 174 -5.64 -13.75 10.78
N LYS A 175 -6.47 -12.79 11.20
CA LYS A 175 -6.28 -12.10 12.49
C LYS A 175 -6.23 -13.02 13.70
N HIS A 176 -7.00 -14.11 13.70
CA HIS A 176 -7.01 -15.07 14.81
C HIS A 176 -5.76 -15.93 14.92
N LEU A 177 -4.94 -16.01 13.87
CA LEU A 177 -3.67 -16.71 13.87
C LEU A 177 -2.53 -15.90 14.52
N ALA A 178 -2.76 -14.62 14.75
CA ALA A 178 -1.79 -13.75 15.39
C ALA A 178 -2.45 -13.02 16.57
N PRO A 179 -2.26 -13.51 17.81
CA PRO A 179 -2.90 -12.95 19.01
C PRO A 179 -2.69 -11.44 19.22
N LYS A 180 -1.60 -10.90 18.65
CA LYS A 180 -1.29 -9.47 18.68
C LYS A 180 -2.09 -8.63 17.66
N ILE A 181 -2.87 -9.27 16.81
CA ILE A 181 -3.76 -8.62 15.81
C ILE A 181 -5.22 -8.69 16.26
N SER A 182 -5.54 -9.47 17.28
CA SER A 182 -6.90 -9.70 17.75
C SER A 182 -7.65 -8.43 18.19
N ASN A 183 -6.97 -7.33 18.40
CA ASN A 183 -7.54 -6.06 18.85
C ASN A 183 -7.71 -5.02 17.71
N PHE A 184 -7.75 -5.45 16.45
CA PHE A 184 -8.19 -4.57 15.36
C PHE A 184 -9.69 -4.27 15.52
N GLY A 185 -10.02 -3.01 15.69
CA GLY A 185 -11.41 -2.53 15.73
C GLY A 185 -12.11 -2.61 17.09
N SER A 186 -11.45 -3.00 18.17
CA SER A 186 -12.00 -2.86 19.51
C SER A 186 -11.38 -1.66 20.22
N ASP A 187 -11.98 -0.50 20.05
CA ASP A 187 -11.85 0.59 21.01
C ASP A 187 -12.84 0.30 22.16
N THR A 188 -12.30 -0.11 23.29
CA THR A 188 -12.96 0.04 24.59
C THR A 188 -12.33 1.20 25.32
#